data_136ebe144d3f5008baf89283ecbbcda3
#
_entry.id   136ebe144d3f5008baf89283ecbbcda3
#
_cell.length_a   1.000
_cell.length_b   1.000
_cell.length_c   1.000
_cell.angle_alpha   90.00
_cell.angle_beta   90.00
_cell.angle_gamma   90.00
#
_symmetry.space_group_name_H-M   'P 1'
#
loop_
_entity.id
_entity.type
_entity.pdbx_description
1 polymer ?
#
loop_
_entity_poly.entity_id
_entity_poly.type
_entity_poly.pdbx_seq_one_letter_code
_entity_poly.pdbx_strand_id
1 'polypeptide(L)'
;NIFSEIWDIEKNNIYNRFLVIIDLKSKDANSFPKTRTQKNGIKEDDKKLADLYVWIKRSCPEPYKKAKDGKDEVDLFKILAEEKETHLKEFNPVVETEYPVFKKLKDSVRIDLYLFYNNNLTIYEGKKDKTSVQDVFQLMMYWNGCIIDGVGAPNIAYLIAKHHPPGVIDMIEKVNTRFKDMDNKPYKIEHRYWKDEGQAFKDLE
;
A
#
# COMPACT_ATOMS: atom_id res chain seq x y z
N ASN A 1 7.01 -20.56 -7.92
CA ASN A 1 7.39 -19.25 -8.45
C ASN A 1 8.85 -19.29 -8.90
N ILE A 2 9.11 -19.17 -10.21
CA ILE A 2 10.45 -19.26 -10.81
C ILE A 2 11.48 -18.33 -10.13
N PHE A 3 11.06 -17.16 -9.66
CA PHE A 3 11.95 -16.23 -8.96
C PHE A 3 12.46 -16.77 -7.63
N SER A 4 11.62 -17.42 -6.83
CA SER A 4 12.07 -18.03 -5.57
C SER A 4 13.00 -19.22 -5.79
N GLU A 5 12.85 -19.91 -6.92
CA GLU A 5 13.69 -21.07 -7.26
C GLU A 5 15.07 -20.67 -7.82
N ILE A 6 15.15 -19.54 -8.53
CA ILE A 6 16.40 -19.10 -9.16
C ILE A 6 17.22 -18.18 -8.25
N TRP A 7 16.58 -17.21 -7.59
CA TRP A 7 17.27 -16.15 -6.83
C TRP A 7 16.94 -16.16 -5.33
N ASP A 8 16.18 -17.14 -4.85
CA ASP A 8 15.73 -17.21 -3.44
C ASP A 8 14.98 -15.92 -3.00
N ILE A 9 14.18 -15.39 -3.90
CA ILE A 9 13.42 -14.15 -3.69
C ILE A 9 11.95 -14.49 -3.49
N GLU A 10 11.37 -14.10 -2.36
CA GLU A 10 9.93 -14.22 -2.13
C GLU A 10 9.14 -13.37 -3.13
N LYS A 11 7.95 -13.89 -3.53
CA LYS A 11 7.05 -13.15 -4.41
C LYS A 11 6.62 -11.85 -3.74
N ASN A 12 7.10 -10.74 -4.27
CA ASN A 12 6.78 -9.39 -3.77
C ASN A 12 6.46 -8.46 -4.95
N ASN A 13 5.51 -7.55 -4.75
CA ASN A 13 5.10 -6.56 -5.75
C ASN A 13 6.24 -5.63 -6.20
N ILE A 14 7.31 -5.51 -5.41
CA ILE A 14 8.52 -4.76 -5.74
C ILE A 14 9.18 -5.27 -7.05
N TYR A 15 9.01 -6.56 -7.36
CA TYR A 15 9.57 -7.19 -8.55
C TYR A 15 8.61 -7.28 -9.74
N ASN A 16 7.39 -6.75 -9.65
CA ASN A 16 6.38 -6.83 -10.71
C ASN A 16 6.77 -6.16 -12.03
N ARG A 17 7.83 -5.35 -12.03
CA ARG A 17 8.38 -4.68 -13.23
C ARG A 17 9.56 -5.43 -13.84
N PHE A 18 9.98 -6.54 -13.25
CA PHE A 18 11.07 -7.35 -13.75
C PHE A 18 10.50 -8.52 -14.57
N LEU A 19 10.82 -8.56 -15.85
CA LEU A 19 10.40 -9.62 -16.77
C LEU A 19 11.64 -10.16 -17.48
N VAL A 20 11.84 -11.47 -17.38
CA VAL A 20 12.85 -12.19 -18.17
C VAL A 20 12.14 -13.07 -19.17
N ILE A 21 12.44 -12.87 -20.44
CA ILE A 21 11.94 -13.70 -21.54
C ILE A 21 13.12 -14.53 -22.05
N ILE A 22 12.98 -15.85 -22.03
CA ILE A 22 13.99 -16.78 -22.50
C ILE A 22 13.40 -17.59 -23.66
N ASP A 23 14.00 -17.44 -24.82
CA ASP A 23 13.62 -18.18 -26.03
C ASP A 23 14.60 -19.34 -26.23
N LEU A 24 14.14 -20.55 -25.95
CA LEU A 24 14.94 -21.77 -26.12
C LEU A 24 14.73 -22.35 -27.52
N LYS A 25 15.82 -22.45 -28.28
CA LYS A 25 15.80 -22.98 -29.67
C LYS A 25 16.71 -24.20 -29.80
N SER A 26 16.18 -25.32 -30.25
CA SER A 26 16.95 -26.49 -30.62
C SER A 26 16.22 -27.30 -31.71
N LYS A 27 16.97 -27.97 -32.55
CA LYS A 27 16.44 -28.97 -33.50
C LYS A 27 16.17 -30.32 -32.84
N ASP A 28 16.77 -30.56 -31.67
CA ASP A 28 16.57 -31.77 -30.88
C ASP A 28 15.63 -31.49 -29.70
N ALA A 29 14.46 -32.12 -29.74
CA ALA A 29 13.45 -32.02 -28.67
C ALA A 29 13.96 -32.49 -27.31
N ASN A 30 14.94 -33.42 -27.30
CA ASN A 30 15.57 -33.89 -26.07
C ASN A 30 16.47 -32.83 -25.40
N SER A 31 16.78 -31.73 -26.05
CA SER A 31 17.53 -30.63 -25.47
C SER A 31 16.73 -29.77 -24.53
N PHE A 32 15.40 -29.87 -24.54
CA PHE A 32 14.50 -29.11 -23.66
C PHE A 32 14.18 -29.83 -22.36
N PRO A 33 13.87 -29.09 -21.29
CA PRO A 33 13.28 -29.66 -20.09
C PRO A 33 11.95 -30.36 -20.42
N LYS A 34 11.70 -31.49 -19.78
CA LYS A 34 10.46 -32.27 -20.00
C LYS A 34 9.25 -31.53 -19.44
N THR A 35 8.16 -31.47 -20.21
CA THR A 35 6.88 -30.98 -19.73
C THR A 35 6.14 -32.03 -18.91
N ARG A 36 5.26 -31.57 -18.02
CA ARG A 36 4.31 -32.47 -17.32
C ARG A 36 3.31 -33.07 -18.34
N THR A 37 2.79 -34.24 -18.02
CA THR A 37 1.84 -34.97 -18.88
C THR A 37 0.61 -34.14 -19.26
N GLN A 38 0.20 -33.22 -18.38
CA GLN A 38 -0.93 -32.31 -18.61
C GLN A 38 -0.57 -31.02 -19.38
N LYS A 39 0.68 -30.87 -19.85
CA LYS A 39 1.21 -29.72 -20.61
C LYS A 39 1.10 -28.35 -19.90
N ASN A 40 0.77 -28.30 -18.63
CA ASN A 40 0.59 -27.06 -17.87
C ASN A 40 1.80 -26.73 -16.95
N GLY A 41 2.97 -27.28 -17.26
CA GLY A 41 4.21 -26.97 -16.54
C GLY A 41 5.38 -27.84 -16.96
N ILE A 42 6.56 -27.54 -16.43
CA ILE A 42 7.79 -28.30 -16.61
C ILE A 42 7.92 -29.26 -15.43
N LYS A 43 8.56 -30.42 -15.63
CA LYS A 43 8.86 -31.35 -14.50
C LYS A 43 9.93 -30.73 -13.61
N GLU A 44 9.62 -30.58 -12.33
CA GLU A 44 10.50 -29.92 -11.34
C GLU A 44 11.78 -30.72 -11.05
N ASP A 45 11.72 -32.06 -11.23
CA ASP A 45 12.84 -33.00 -11.06
C ASP A 45 13.69 -33.17 -12.34
N ASP A 46 13.42 -32.41 -13.40
CA ASP A 46 14.18 -32.50 -14.65
C ASP A 46 15.53 -31.80 -14.52
N LYS A 47 16.63 -32.57 -14.70
CA LYS A 47 18.00 -32.04 -14.62
C LYS A 47 18.24 -30.85 -15.56
N LYS A 48 17.63 -30.85 -16.75
CA LYS A 48 17.78 -29.75 -17.72
C LYS A 48 17.09 -28.49 -17.27
N LEU A 49 16.02 -28.59 -16.46
CA LEU A 49 15.41 -27.44 -15.81
C LEU A 49 16.34 -26.84 -14.76
N ALA A 50 16.97 -27.68 -13.95
CA ALA A 50 17.97 -27.23 -12.98
C ALA A 50 19.17 -26.56 -13.66
N ASP A 51 19.70 -27.16 -14.74
CA ASP A 51 20.78 -26.59 -15.54
C ASP A 51 20.38 -25.24 -16.17
N LEU A 52 19.12 -25.13 -16.64
CA LEU A 52 18.57 -23.87 -17.16
C LEU A 52 18.50 -22.80 -16.08
N TYR A 53 18.06 -23.12 -14.87
CA TYR A 53 18.00 -22.18 -13.75
C TYR A 53 19.40 -21.68 -13.36
N VAL A 54 20.37 -22.56 -13.32
CA VAL A 54 21.78 -22.18 -13.08
C VAL A 54 22.28 -21.23 -14.17
N TRP A 55 21.97 -21.53 -15.44
CA TRP A 55 22.33 -20.67 -16.55
C TRP A 55 21.65 -19.30 -16.47
N ILE A 56 20.33 -19.25 -16.16
CA ILE A 56 19.59 -17.99 -15.96
C ILE A 56 20.26 -17.16 -14.86
N LYS A 57 20.53 -17.78 -13.71
CA LYS A 57 21.16 -17.11 -12.56
C LYS A 57 22.52 -16.47 -12.92
N ARG A 58 23.27 -17.10 -13.82
CA ARG A 58 24.59 -16.60 -14.27
C ARG A 58 24.52 -15.56 -15.39
N SER A 59 23.53 -15.69 -16.27
CA SER A 59 23.44 -14.91 -17.51
C SER A 59 22.49 -13.72 -17.43
N CYS A 60 21.50 -13.76 -16.53
CA CYS A 60 20.55 -12.69 -16.33
C CYS A 60 20.91 -11.87 -15.09
N PRO A 61 20.72 -10.54 -15.12
CA PRO A 61 20.91 -9.73 -13.94
C PRO A 61 19.93 -10.19 -12.85
N GLU A 62 20.37 -10.17 -11.60
CA GLU A 62 19.52 -10.44 -10.46
C GLU A 62 18.42 -9.38 -10.39
N PRO A 63 17.14 -9.77 -10.10
CA PRO A 63 16.10 -8.80 -9.86
C PRO A 63 16.52 -7.88 -8.72
N TYR A 64 16.69 -6.61 -9.02
CA TYR A 64 17.06 -5.64 -7.99
C TYR A 64 15.80 -5.04 -7.35
N LYS A 65 15.83 -4.89 -6.04
CA LYS A 65 14.96 -3.95 -5.38
C LYS A 65 15.35 -2.58 -5.93
N LYS A 66 14.42 -1.88 -6.59
CA LYS A 66 14.63 -0.45 -6.80
C LYS A 66 15.01 0.09 -5.44
N ALA A 67 16.21 0.68 -5.33
CA ALA A 67 16.59 1.35 -4.10
C ALA A 67 15.39 2.21 -3.72
N LYS A 68 14.94 2.09 -2.47
CA LYS A 68 13.85 2.92 -1.98
C LYS A 68 14.34 4.35 -2.08
N ASP A 69 14.04 5.00 -3.21
CA ASP A 69 14.30 6.42 -3.36
C ASP A 69 13.34 7.14 -2.41
N GLY A 70 13.83 7.45 -1.22
CA GLY A 70 13.09 8.14 -0.19
C GLY A 70 12.29 7.21 0.75
N LYS A 71 11.66 7.83 1.72
CA LYS A 71 10.83 7.20 2.76
C LYS A 71 9.65 6.46 2.15
N ASP A 72 9.33 5.26 2.67
CA ASP A 72 8.10 4.55 2.33
C ASP A 72 6.89 5.28 2.91
N GLU A 73 5.69 4.94 2.42
CA GLU A 73 4.42 5.43 2.94
C GLU A 73 4.30 5.20 4.46
N VAL A 74 4.67 3.99 4.93
CA VAL A 74 4.70 3.65 6.35
C VAL A 74 5.69 4.53 7.13
N ASP A 75 6.85 4.84 6.56
CA ASP A 75 7.84 5.70 7.21
C ASP A 75 7.37 7.16 7.28
N LEU A 76 6.63 7.62 6.26
CA LEU A 76 6.01 8.95 6.26
C LEU A 76 4.99 9.10 7.39
N PHE A 77 4.16 8.08 7.61
CA PHE A 77 3.18 8.10 8.70
C PHE A 77 3.80 8.01 10.09
N LYS A 78 4.91 7.29 10.26
CA LYS A 78 5.65 7.30 11.54
C LYS A 78 6.17 8.69 11.86
N ILE A 79 6.77 9.38 10.89
CA ILE A 79 7.25 10.75 11.07
C ILE A 79 6.09 11.69 11.38
N LEU A 80 4.96 11.57 10.66
CA LEU A 80 3.78 12.39 10.91
C LEU A 80 3.21 12.14 12.32
N ALA A 81 3.18 10.89 12.78
CA ALA A 81 2.77 10.53 14.13
C ALA A 81 3.65 11.21 15.19
N GLU A 82 4.97 11.11 15.07
CA GLU A 82 5.93 11.75 15.97
C GLU A 82 5.78 13.28 16.01
N GLU A 83 5.55 13.91 14.85
CA GLU A 83 5.27 15.36 14.78
C GLU A 83 3.95 15.71 15.47
N LYS A 84 2.86 14.94 15.25
CA LYS A 84 1.57 15.18 15.92
C LYS A 84 1.67 14.98 17.44
N GLU A 85 2.35 13.93 17.90
CA GLU A 85 2.59 13.71 19.34
C GLU A 85 3.35 14.87 19.97
N THR A 86 4.40 15.35 19.30
CA THR A 86 5.22 16.45 19.78
C THR A 86 4.43 17.75 19.86
N HIS A 87 3.71 18.11 18.80
CA HIS A 87 2.95 19.36 18.74
C HIS A 87 1.72 19.38 19.66
N LEU A 88 1.13 18.21 19.93
CA LEU A 88 -0.07 18.09 20.75
C LEU A 88 0.20 17.56 22.16
N LYS A 89 1.47 17.49 22.56
CA LYS A 89 1.90 16.91 23.84
C LYS A 89 1.13 17.42 25.06
N GLU A 90 0.80 18.72 25.08
CA GLU A 90 0.04 19.34 26.18
C GLU A 90 -1.39 18.80 26.31
N PHE A 91 -1.94 18.23 25.24
CA PHE A 91 -3.30 17.67 25.20
C PHE A 91 -3.33 16.16 25.42
N ASN A 92 -2.18 15.54 25.69
CA ASN A 92 -2.04 14.09 25.85
C ASN A 92 -2.75 13.29 24.74
N PRO A 93 -2.33 13.44 23.47
CA PRO A 93 -3.01 12.82 22.33
C PRO A 93 -2.80 11.31 22.32
N VAL A 94 -3.79 10.58 21.78
CA VAL A 94 -3.61 9.20 21.36
C VAL A 94 -3.28 9.23 19.86
N VAL A 95 -2.08 8.80 19.50
CA VAL A 95 -1.57 8.76 18.13
C VAL A 95 -1.15 7.33 17.82
N GLU A 96 -1.80 6.69 16.84
CA GLU A 96 -1.50 5.32 16.47
C GLU A 96 -1.41 5.19 14.96
N THR A 97 -0.31 4.61 14.47
CA THR A 97 -0.19 4.17 13.07
C THR A 97 -0.76 2.77 12.91
N GLU A 98 -1.24 2.44 11.72
CA GLU A 98 -1.82 1.11 11.43
C GLU A 98 -2.96 0.73 12.40
N TYR A 99 -3.81 1.70 12.77
CA TYR A 99 -4.90 1.49 13.72
C TYR A 99 -5.98 0.56 13.15
N PRO A 100 -6.26 -0.59 13.80
CA PRO A 100 -7.22 -1.55 13.27
C PRO A 100 -8.66 -1.06 13.44
N VAL A 101 -9.46 -1.18 12.38
CA VAL A 101 -10.92 -1.03 12.39
C VAL A 101 -11.58 -2.32 11.94
N PHE A 102 -12.88 -2.45 12.24
CA PHE A 102 -13.62 -3.71 12.09
C PHE A 102 -13.01 -4.85 12.92
N LYS A 103 -12.63 -4.55 14.15
CA LYS A 103 -11.92 -5.46 15.07
C LYS A 103 -12.59 -6.82 15.27
N LYS A 104 -13.91 -6.90 15.07
CA LYS A 104 -14.68 -8.14 15.16
C LYS A 104 -14.64 -8.99 13.88
N LEU A 105 -14.15 -8.44 12.78
CA LEU A 105 -13.98 -9.17 11.52
C LEU A 105 -12.67 -9.93 11.52
N LYS A 106 -12.65 -11.08 10.84
CA LYS A 106 -11.46 -11.94 10.75
C LYS A 106 -10.29 -11.26 10.04
N ASP A 107 -10.60 -10.38 9.08
CA ASP A 107 -9.63 -9.61 8.30
C ASP A 107 -9.83 -8.11 8.63
N SER A 108 -9.18 -7.64 9.69
CA SER A 108 -9.21 -6.22 10.05
C SER A 108 -8.46 -5.39 8.99
N VAL A 109 -9.05 -4.27 8.60
CA VAL A 109 -8.37 -3.23 7.83
C VAL A 109 -7.75 -2.21 8.78
N ARG A 110 -6.75 -1.45 8.31
CA ARG A 110 -6.00 -0.54 9.16
C ARG A 110 -6.02 0.87 8.60
N ILE A 111 -6.23 1.83 9.49
CA ILE A 111 -6.11 3.27 9.22
C ILE A 111 -4.62 3.62 9.30
N ASP A 112 -4.06 4.33 8.32
CA ASP A 112 -2.65 4.67 8.30
C ASP A 112 -2.22 5.49 9.51
N LEU A 113 -3.04 6.49 9.92
CA LEU A 113 -2.83 7.24 11.15
C LEU A 113 -4.17 7.58 11.83
N TYR A 114 -4.28 7.22 13.09
CA TYR A 114 -5.36 7.56 14.01
C TYR A 114 -4.86 8.58 15.02
N LEU A 115 -5.60 9.68 15.16
CA LEU A 115 -5.28 10.76 16.11
C LEU A 115 -6.52 11.14 16.90
N PHE A 116 -6.45 11.01 18.23
CA PHE A 116 -7.54 11.42 19.11
C PHE A 116 -7.02 12.33 20.22
N TYR A 117 -7.58 13.51 20.36
CA TYR A 117 -7.31 14.44 21.45
C TYR A 117 -8.49 15.40 21.66
N ASN A 118 -8.74 15.83 22.87
CA ASN A 118 -9.82 16.78 23.21
C ASN A 118 -11.16 16.42 22.59
N ASN A 119 -11.56 15.15 22.62
CA ASN A 119 -12.76 14.62 21.97
C ASN A 119 -12.81 14.82 20.44
N ASN A 120 -11.71 15.12 19.81
CA ASN A 120 -11.61 15.21 18.36
C ASN A 120 -10.90 13.96 17.82
N LEU A 121 -11.61 13.21 16.99
CA LEU A 121 -11.08 12.08 16.27
C LEU A 121 -10.74 12.51 14.84
N THR A 122 -9.50 12.34 14.46
CA THR A 122 -8.98 12.55 13.10
C THR A 122 -8.37 11.27 12.57
N ILE A 123 -8.69 10.91 11.34
CA ILE A 123 -8.09 9.76 10.66
C ILE A 123 -7.41 10.20 9.37
N TYR A 124 -6.35 9.48 8.99
CA TYR A 124 -5.60 9.75 7.78
C TYR A 124 -5.48 8.48 6.95
N GLU A 125 -5.58 8.65 5.64
CA GLU A 125 -5.18 7.71 4.62
C GLU A 125 -4.20 8.41 3.68
N GLY A 126 -3.13 7.75 3.27
CA GLY A 126 -2.13 8.40 2.46
C GLY A 126 -1.62 7.57 1.31
N LYS A 127 -1.03 8.29 0.37
CA LYS A 127 -0.25 7.72 -0.71
C LYS A 127 1.03 8.52 -0.85
N LYS A 128 2.14 7.82 -1.01
CA LYS A 128 3.44 8.48 -1.17
C LYS A 128 3.42 9.48 -2.33
N ASP A 129 2.90 9.06 -3.49
CA ASP A 129 2.97 9.86 -4.71
C ASP A 129 1.61 10.46 -5.10
N LYS A 130 0.65 9.62 -5.49
CA LYS A 130 -0.60 10.05 -6.12
C LYS A 130 -1.79 9.27 -5.59
N THR A 131 -2.87 9.98 -5.26
CA THR A 131 -4.14 9.39 -4.86
C THR A 131 -5.01 8.97 -6.04
N SER A 132 -5.99 8.14 -5.72
CA SER A 132 -7.05 7.68 -6.61
C SER A 132 -8.43 7.87 -5.97
N VAL A 133 -9.49 7.73 -6.77
CA VAL A 133 -10.87 7.77 -6.25
C VAL A 133 -11.13 6.64 -5.25
N GLN A 134 -10.45 5.51 -5.38
CA GLN A 134 -10.56 4.37 -4.46
C GLN A 134 -10.11 4.72 -3.04
N ASP A 135 -9.10 5.59 -2.90
CA ASP A 135 -8.60 6.00 -1.59
C ASP A 135 -9.63 6.86 -0.84
N VAL A 136 -10.49 7.60 -1.56
CA VAL A 136 -11.62 8.32 -0.95
C VAL A 136 -12.64 7.33 -0.37
N PHE A 137 -12.97 6.25 -1.09
CA PHE A 137 -13.85 5.20 -0.60
C PHE A 137 -13.22 4.40 0.55
N GLN A 138 -11.91 4.24 0.55
CA GLN A 138 -11.17 3.63 1.65
C GLN A 138 -11.31 4.46 2.93
N LEU A 139 -11.17 5.79 2.86
CA LEU A 139 -11.44 6.69 3.98
C LEU A 139 -12.87 6.60 4.49
N MET A 140 -13.88 6.53 3.59
CA MET A 140 -15.27 6.33 3.99
C MET A 140 -15.46 5.00 4.72
N MET A 141 -14.81 3.95 4.27
CA MET A 141 -14.81 2.64 4.93
C MET A 141 -14.23 2.74 6.34
N TYR A 142 -13.08 3.39 6.50
CA TYR A 142 -12.45 3.60 7.81
C TYR A 142 -13.31 4.44 8.75
N TRP A 143 -13.92 5.51 8.24
CA TRP A 143 -14.87 6.34 8.98
C TRP A 143 -15.99 5.49 9.57
N ASN A 144 -16.65 4.68 8.74
CA ASN A 144 -17.70 3.79 9.19
C ASN A 144 -17.18 2.67 10.11
N GLY A 145 -15.96 2.22 9.92
CA GLY A 145 -15.29 1.26 10.80
C GLY A 145 -15.16 1.79 12.24
N CYS A 146 -14.80 3.06 12.39
CA CYS A 146 -14.75 3.71 13.70
C CYS A 146 -16.15 3.74 14.38
N ILE A 147 -17.21 4.01 13.63
CA ILE A 147 -18.59 3.99 14.14
C ILE A 147 -18.98 2.57 14.57
N ILE A 148 -18.75 1.57 13.72
CA ILE A 148 -19.09 0.16 13.98
C ILE A 148 -18.35 -0.39 15.20
N ASP A 149 -17.11 -0.01 15.39
CA ASP A 149 -16.29 -0.45 16.53
C ASP A 149 -16.64 0.32 17.82
N GLY A 150 -17.57 1.30 17.77
CA GLY A 150 -18.01 2.07 18.93
C GLY A 150 -17.03 3.18 19.34
N VAL A 151 -16.05 3.50 18.49
CA VAL A 151 -15.11 4.62 18.71
C VAL A 151 -15.83 5.97 18.48
N GLY A 152 -16.81 5.98 17.59
CA GLY A 152 -17.55 7.16 17.15
C GLY A 152 -17.13 7.63 15.77
N ALA A 153 -17.93 8.54 15.19
CA ALA A 153 -17.62 9.14 13.89
C ALA A 153 -16.41 10.06 14.00
N PRO A 154 -15.43 10.00 13.08
CA PRO A 154 -14.37 10.99 13.01
C PRO A 154 -14.92 12.42 12.87
N ASN A 155 -14.23 13.37 13.43
CA ASN A 155 -14.54 14.79 13.23
C ASN A 155 -14.08 15.26 11.83
N ILE A 156 -12.99 14.64 11.34
CA ILE A 156 -12.44 14.90 10.01
C ILE A 156 -11.59 13.71 9.57
N ALA A 157 -11.52 13.47 8.27
CA ALA A 157 -10.61 12.51 7.64
C ALA A 157 -9.75 13.22 6.60
N TYR A 158 -8.45 12.94 6.59
CA TYR A 158 -7.51 13.51 5.64
C TYR A 158 -7.01 12.46 4.66
N LEU A 159 -7.11 12.79 3.37
CA LEU A 159 -6.43 12.08 2.30
C LEU A 159 -5.16 12.83 1.96
N ILE A 160 -3.99 12.22 2.22
CA ILE A 160 -2.70 12.90 2.08
C ILE A 160 -1.84 12.28 0.97
N ALA A 161 -1.21 13.11 0.12
CA ALA A 161 -0.30 12.66 -0.94
C ALA A 161 0.58 13.81 -1.46
N LYS A 162 1.53 13.49 -2.37
CA LYS A 162 2.23 14.52 -3.17
C LYS A 162 1.28 15.16 -4.18
N HIS A 163 0.37 14.38 -4.76
CA HIS A 163 -0.51 14.85 -5.82
C HIS A 163 -1.92 14.27 -5.70
N HIS A 164 -2.92 15.13 -5.87
CA HIS A 164 -4.33 14.75 -5.97
C HIS A 164 -4.86 15.11 -7.36
N PRO A 165 -5.26 14.10 -8.17
CA PRO A 165 -5.91 14.35 -9.44
C PRO A 165 -7.23 15.13 -9.27
N PRO A 166 -7.63 15.98 -10.24
CA PRO A 166 -8.89 16.72 -10.16
C PRO A 166 -10.11 15.84 -9.86
N GLY A 167 -10.19 14.64 -10.46
CA GLY A 167 -11.29 13.70 -10.21
C GLY A 167 -11.36 13.17 -8.77
N VAL A 168 -10.25 13.18 -8.02
CA VAL A 168 -10.22 12.84 -6.59
C VAL A 168 -10.81 13.99 -5.77
N ILE A 169 -10.42 15.21 -6.10
CA ILE A 169 -10.94 16.43 -5.43
C ILE A 169 -12.45 16.54 -5.65
N ASP A 170 -12.92 16.35 -6.88
CA ASP A 170 -14.35 16.31 -7.21
C ASP A 170 -15.09 15.19 -6.47
N MET A 171 -14.45 14.03 -6.27
CA MET A 171 -15.05 12.94 -5.52
C MET A 171 -15.18 13.28 -4.04
N ILE A 172 -14.17 13.88 -3.44
CA ILE A 172 -14.22 14.35 -2.04
C ILE A 172 -15.39 15.31 -1.84
N GLU A 173 -15.55 16.30 -2.74
CA GLU A 173 -16.67 17.23 -2.69
C GLU A 173 -18.04 16.53 -2.79
N LYS A 174 -18.17 15.56 -3.71
CA LYS A 174 -19.39 14.77 -3.87
C LYS A 174 -19.69 13.94 -2.64
N VAL A 175 -18.66 13.32 -2.03
CA VAL A 175 -18.83 12.54 -0.81
C VAL A 175 -19.33 13.43 0.33
N ASN A 176 -18.67 14.54 0.56
CA ASN A 176 -19.06 15.47 1.64
C ASN A 176 -20.47 16.07 1.48
N THR A 177 -20.93 16.25 0.23
CA THR A 177 -22.21 16.91 -0.04
C THR A 177 -23.39 15.94 -0.23
N ARG A 178 -23.15 14.72 -0.74
CA ARG A 178 -24.20 13.82 -1.20
C ARG A 178 -24.30 12.51 -0.43
N PHE A 179 -23.21 12.10 0.25
CA PHE A 179 -23.19 10.84 1.00
C PHE A 179 -23.38 11.10 2.48
N LYS A 180 -23.86 10.08 3.17
CA LYS A 180 -24.03 10.07 4.61
C LYS A 180 -23.31 8.86 5.19
N ASP A 181 -22.78 9.02 6.38
CA ASP A 181 -22.22 7.94 7.17
C ASP A 181 -23.31 7.05 7.79
N MET A 182 -22.93 6.05 8.55
CA MET A 182 -23.87 5.12 9.20
C MET A 182 -24.75 5.76 10.26
N ASP A 183 -24.37 6.92 10.80
CA ASP A 183 -25.17 7.73 11.71
C ASP A 183 -26.04 8.76 10.98
N ASN A 184 -26.14 8.66 9.63
CA ASN A 184 -26.87 9.58 8.77
C ASN A 184 -26.36 11.03 8.79
N LYS A 185 -25.06 11.21 9.10
CA LYS A 185 -24.36 12.51 9.09
C LYS A 185 -23.49 12.67 7.83
N PRO A 186 -23.22 13.90 7.40
CA PRO A 186 -22.30 14.12 6.28
C PRO A 186 -20.87 13.71 6.67
N TYR A 187 -20.14 13.17 5.72
CA TYR A 187 -18.69 13.00 5.86
C TYR A 187 -18.01 14.37 5.86
N LYS A 188 -16.83 14.43 6.47
CA LYS A 188 -15.92 15.56 6.36
C LYS A 188 -14.54 15.05 5.98
N ILE A 189 -14.30 14.92 4.68
CA ILE A 189 -13.04 14.47 4.10
C ILE A 189 -12.37 15.67 3.47
N GLU A 190 -11.08 15.85 3.72
CA GLU A 190 -10.25 16.89 3.11
C GLU A 190 -9.00 16.25 2.50
N HIS A 191 -8.48 16.85 1.42
CA HIS A 191 -7.19 16.47 0.88
C HIS A 191 -6.08 17.36 1.44
N ARG A 192 -4.89 16.78 1.61
CA ARG A 192 -3.68 17.49 2.07
C ARG A 192 -2.46 17.02 1.28
N TYR A 193 -1.45 17.85 1.26
CA TYR A 193 -0.18 17.53 0.65
C TYR A 193 0.87 17.25 1.72
N TRP A 194 1.74 16.25 1.50
CA TRP A 194 2.81 15.93 2.44
C TRP A 194 3.65 17.14 2.82
N LYS A 195 4.00 17.99 1.83
CA LYS A 195 4.80 19.21 2.04
C LYS A 195 4.19 20.19 3.04
N ASP A 196 2.88 20.13 3.26
CA ASP A 196 2.16 21.04 4.16
C ASP A 196 2.09 20.51 5.60
N GLU A 197 2.51 19.24 5.83
CA GLU A 197 2.42 18.62 7.16
C GLU A 197 3.62 18.88 8.07
N GLY A 198 4.68 19.51 7.58
CA GLY A 198 5.82 19.90 8.41
C GLY A 198 7.15 19.95 7.66
N GLN A 199 8.20 20.35 8.39
CA GLN A 199 9.53 20.53 7.81
C GLN A 199 10.12 19.20 7.27
N ALA A 200 9.79 18.08 7.93
CA ALA A 200 10.28 16.75 7.53
C ALA A 200 9.78 16.26 6.17
N PHE A 201 8.76 16.94 5.60
CA PHE A 201 8.10 16.55 4.34
C PHE A 201 8.37 17.53 3.20
N LYS A 202 9.12 18.61 3.41
CA LYS A 202 9.37 19.64 2.37
C LYS A 202 10.11 19.11 1.15
N ASP A 203 10.93 18.07 1.32
CA ASP A 203 11.68 17.46 0.21
C ASP A 203 10.82 16.47 -0.62
N LEU A 204 9.55 16.34 -0.30
CA LEU A 204 8.60 15.49 -1.03
C LEU A 204 7.84 16.27 -2.13
N GLU A 205 8.51 17.18 -2.82
CA GLU A 205 7.96 17.89 -3.98
C GLU A 205 7.78 17.00 -5.21
#